data_375bcb407266e935ca1f5fe0e87cea00
#
_entry.id   375bcb407266e935ca1f5fe0e87cea00
#
_cell.length_a   1.000
_cell.length_b   1.000
_cell.length_c   1.000
_cell.angle_alpha   90.00
_cell.angle_beta   90.00
_cell.angle_gamma   90.00
#
_symmetry.space_group_name_H-M   'P 1'
#
loop_
_entity.id
_entity.type
_entity.pdbx_description
1 polymer ?
#
loop_
_entity_poly.entity_id
_entity_poly.type
_entity_poly.pdbx_seq_one_letter_code
_entity_poly.pdbx_strand_id
1 'polypeptide(L)'
;VLTARSGLGTQEEAIINLAEIAAFYDNQPGRAWRALQDTTNHNLLGYRTSNPWPSWMRGTGDYYREALLIWLDADTLIREATNNRKSLDDFARAFYGVEDGVWEARPYTFEDVVEHLNAVHPHDWATFLRSRLDAVGPEARAPLDGIERGGYRLTYVDSLTPVEKRVQGGWANNFQYSLGFTLSSGNRITGVRWG
;
A
#
# COMPACT_ATOMS: atom_id res chain seq x y z
N VAL A 1 -8.10 5.74 4.31
CA VAL A 1 -9.29 5.00 4.76
C VAL A 1 -9.80 5.52 6.10
N LEU A 2 -8.97 5.64 7.14
CA LEU A 2 -9.38 6.18 8.45
C LEU A 2 -9.95 7.59 8.34
N THR A 3 -9.38 8.45 7.50
CA THR A 3 -9.83 9.82 7.29
C THR A 3 -11.30 9.90 6.86
N ALA A 4 -11.71 9.06 5.88
CA ALA A 4 -13.10 8.99 5.46
C ALA A 4 -14.01 8.39 6.53
N ARG A 5 -13.56 7.33 7.24
CA ARG A 5 -14.34 6.68 8.31
C ARG A 5 -14.54 7.57 9.55
N SER A 6 -13.60 8.46 9.82
CA SER A 6 -13.67 9.42 10.94
C SER A 6 -14.46 10.70 10.59
N GLY A 7 -14.88 10.86 9.34
CA GLY A 7 -15.56 12.06 8.87
C GLY A 7 -14.63 13.27 8.63
N LEU A 8 -13.31 13.08 8.71
CA LEU A 8 -12.31 14.14 8.45
C LEU A 8 -12.02 14.33 6.96
N GLY A 9 -12.55 13.48 6.10
CA GLY A 9 -12.43 13.55 4.65
C GLY A 9 -13.59 12.84 3.97
N THR A 10 -13.70 13.00 2.67
CA THR A 10 -14.75 12.38 1.86
C THR A 10 -14.37 10.95 1.44
N GLN A 11 -15.36 10.16 1.09
CA GLN A 11 -15.15 8.84 0.49
C GLN A 11 -14.43 8.96 -0.86
N GLU A 12 -14.77 9.96 -1.66
CA GLU A 12 -14.14 10.23 -2.95
C GLU A 12 -12.63 10.48 -2.80
N GLU A 13 -12.24 11.32 -1.84
CA GLU A 13 -10.83 11.60 -1.53
C GLU A 13 -10.07 10.32 -1.10
N ALA A 14 -10.72 9.47 -0.32
CA ALA A 14 -10.11 8.20 0.09
C ALA A 14 -9.91 7.24 -1.09
N ILE A 15 -10.88 7.15 -2.01
CA ILE A 15 -10.80 6.32 -3.21
C ILE A 15 -9.70 6.84 -4.14
N ILE A 16 -9.62 8.15 -4.38
CA ILE A 16 -8.60 8.73 -5.25
C ILE A 16 -7.20 8.55 -4.65
N ASN A 17 -7.04 8.76 -3.34
CA ASN A 17 -5.76 8.49 -2.67
C ASN A 17 -5.35 7.01 -2.80
N LEU A 18 -6.31 6.10 -2.70
CA LEU A 18 -6.06 4.68 -2.91
C LEU A 18 -5.63 4.39 -4.36
N ALA A 19 -6.27 5.02 -5.34
CA ALA A 19 -5.91 4.90 -6.75
C ALA A 19 -4.49 5.44 -7.03
N GLU A 20 -4.10 6.56 -6.43
CA GLU A 20 -2.73 7.11 -6.52
C GLU A 20 -1.69 6.15 -5.94
N ILE A 21 -1.97 5.56 -4.78
CA ILE A 21 -1.11 4.54 -4.16
C ILE A 21 -1.00 3.32 -5.08
N ALA A 22 -2.12 2.84 -5.60
CA ALA A 22 -2.17 1.71 -6.50
C ALA A 22 -1.36 1.98 -7.78
N ALA A 23 -1.56 3.14 -8.42
CA ALA A 23 -0.83 3.53 -9.63
C ALA A 23 0.67 3.65 -9.38
N PHE A 24 1.08 4.18 -8.22
CA PHE A 24 2.50 4.25 -7.86
C PHE A 24 3.12 2.86 -7.77
N TYR A 25 2.48 1.92 -7.07
CA TYR A 25 3.03 0.57 -6.90
C TYR A 25 2.87 -0.32 -8.13
N ASP A 26 1.85 -0.13 -8.94
CA ASP A 26 1.70 -0.78 -10.24
C ASP A 26 2.87 -0.43 -11.18
N ASN A 27 3.33 0.82 -11.10
CA ASN A 27 4.45 1.34 -11.87
C ASN A 27 5.81 1.27 -11.14
N GLN A 28 5.96 0.45 -10.09
CA GLN A 28 7.20 0.36 -9.31
C GLN A 28 8.14 -0.73 -9.88
N PRO A 29 9.12 -0.38 -10.74
CA PRO A 29 10.00 -1.37 -11.35
C PRO A 29 10.97 -2.03 -10.37
N GLY A 30 11.23 -1.40 -9.22
CA GLY A 30 12.09 -1.94 -8.16
C GLY A 30 11.63 -3.29 -7.61
N ARG A 31 10.36 -3.65 -7.82
CA ARG A 31 9.79 -4.96 -7.52
C ARG A 31 10.50 -6.11 -8.26
N ALA A 32 11.07 -5.84 -9.43
CA ALA A 32 11.78 -6.86 -10.20
C ALA A 32 13.03 -7.41 -9.49
N TRP A 33 13.61 -6.68 -8.56
CA TRP A 33 14.84 -7.07 -7.88
C TRP A 33 14.78 -7.02 -6.36
N ARG A 34 13.76 -6.36 -5.77
CA ARG A 34 13.66 -6.17 -4.33
C ARG A 34 12.27 -6.51 -3.80
N ALA A 35 12.20 -7.46 -2.87
CA ALA A 35 10.95 -7.81 -2.18
C ALA A 35 10.48 -6.68 -1.24
N LEU A 36 9.18 -6.61 -0.96
CA LEU A 36 8.64 -5.65 -0.01
C LEU A 36 9.20 -5.88 1.40
N GLN A 37 9.32 -7.13 1.82
CA GLN A 37 9.88 -7.51 3.12
C GLN A 37 11.28 -6.92 3.33
N ASP A 38 12.13 -6.89 2.29
CA ASP A 38 13.48 -6.34 2.40
C ASP A 38 13.47 -4.82 2.66
N THR A 39 12.43 -4.10 2.23
CA THR A 39 12.34 -2.65 2.47
C THR A 39 12.22 -2.31 3.96
N THR A 40 11.70 -3.21 4.78
CA THR A 40 11.59 -3.04 6.23
C THR A 40 12.95 -3.03 6.91
N ASN A 41 13.89 -3.83 6.41
CA ASN A 41 15.26 -3.92 6.95
C ASN A 41 16.07 -2.65 6.66
N HIS A 42 15.78 -2.00 5.55
CA HIS A 42 16.49 -0.78 5.14
C HIS A 42 16.32 0.38 6.13
N ASN A 43 15.20 0.44 6.80
CA ASN A 43 14.90 1.54 7.72
C ASN A 43 15.92 1.65 8.86
N LEU A 44 16.42 0.53 9.34
CA LEU A 44 17.46 0.49 10.38
C LEU A 44 18.80 1.05 9.91
N LEU A 45 19.13 0.86 8.64
CA LEU A 45 20.41 1.26 8.03
C LEU A 45 20.32 2.66 7.41
N GLY A 46 19.17 2.99 6.81
CA GLY A 46 18.98 4.20 6.00
C GLY A 46 18.43 5.43 6.73
N TYR A 47 18.01 5.31 7.97
CA TYR A 47 17.33 6.39 8.69
C TYR A 47 18.15 7.69 8.84
N ARG A 48 19.46 7.60 8.82
CA ARG A 48 20.39 8.74 8.99
C ARG A 48 21.15 9.11 7.71
N THR A 49 20.97 8.39 6.63
CA THR A 49 21.63 8.67 5.36
C THR A 49 20.60 9.14 4.35
N SER A 50 20.96 10.16 3.55
CA SER A 50 20.14 10.51 2.38
C SER A 50 20.01 9.26 1.54
N ASN A 51 18.76 8.84 1.27
CA ASN A 51 18.50 7.68 0.44
C ASN A 51 19.03 7.97 -0.99
N PRO A 52 20.14 7.36 -1.43
CA PRO A 52 20.69 7.61 -2.75
C PRO A 52 19.86 6.98 -3.88
N TRP A 53 18.87 6.15 -3.50
CA TRP A 53 18.08 5.38 -4.45
C TRP A 53 16.86 6.18 -4.88
N PRO A 54 16.57 6.25 -6.18
CA PRO A 54 15.32 6.82 -6.66
C PRO A 54 14.11 6.09 -6.07
N SER A 55 13.02 6.82 -5.82
CA SER A 55 11.80 6.26 -5.19
C SER A 55 11.20 5.07 -5.97
N TRP A 56 11.38 5.02 -7.30
CA TRP A 56 10.93 3.92 -8.14
C TRP A 56 11.73 2.61 -7.95
N MET A 57 12.85 2.66 -7.25
CA MET A 57 13.70 1.50 -6.94
C MET A 57 13.34 0.77 -5.64
N ARG A 58 12.16 0.92 -5.13
CA ARG A 58 11.74 0.45 -3.81
C ARG A 58 12.59 1.02 -2.69
N GLY A 59 12.19 2.19 -2.22
CA GLY A 59 12.85 2.91 -1.16
C GLY A 59 12.38 2.50 0.23
N THR A 60 12.99 3.16 1.20
CA THR A 60 12.58 3.09 2.61
C THR A 60 11.14 3.59 2.75
N GLY A 61 10.30 2.83 3.42
CA GLY A 61 8.92 3.21 3.71
C GLY A 61 7.87 2.72 2.72
N ASP A 62 8.25 2.04 1.64
CA ASP A 62 7.31 1.43 0.70
C ASP A 62 6.36 0.45 1.40
N TYR A 63 6.83 -0.24 2.44
CA TYR A 63 6.02 -1.15 3.23
C TYR A 63 4.80 -0.49 3.89
N TYR A 64 4.81 0.81 4.19
CA TYR A 64 3.65 1.48 4.75
C TYR A 64 2.50 1.59 3.75
N ARG A 65 2.80 2.03 2.54
CA ARG A 65 1.79 2.30 1.53
C ARG A 65 1.37 1.03 0.79
N GLU A 66 2.31 0.16 0.46
CA GLU A 66 1.99 -1.10 -0.21
C GLU A 66 1.26 -2.06 0.72
N ALA A 67 1.59 -2.08 2.02
CA ALA A 67 0.84 -2.86 3.01
C ALA A 67 -0.63 -2.45 3.08
N LEU A 68 -0.97 -1.17 2.80
CA LEU A 68 -2.35 -0.75 2.71
C LEU A 68 -3.11 -1.51 1.62
N LEU A 69 -2.48 -1.77 0.47
CA LEU A 69 -3.07 -2.57 -0.62
C LEU A 69 -3.19 -4.04 -0.22
N ILE A 70 -2.19 -4.60 0.48
CA ILE A 70 -2.23 -5.98 1.00
C ILE A 70 -3.37 -6.15 2.01
N TRP A 71 -3.53 -5.20 2.93
CA TRP A 71 -4.61 -5.24 3.90
C TRP A 71 -5.99 -5.00 3.28
N LEU A 72 -6.08 -4.17 2.23
CA LEU A 72 -7.31 -4.02 1.46
C LEU A 72 -7.70 -5.34 0.79
N ASP A 73 -6.72 -6.04 0.23
CA ASP A 73 -6.94 -7.34 -0.39
C ASP A 73 -7.41 -8.38 0.65
N ALA A 74 -6.80 -8.42 1.83
CA ALA A 74 -7.25 -9.26 2.93
C ALA A 74 -8.68 -8.91 3.40
N ASP A 75 -9.00 -7.62 3.55
CA ASP A 75 -10.34 -7.16 3.96
C ASP A 75 -11.42 -7.56 2.96
N THR A 76 -11.15 -7.33 1.69
CA THR A 76 -12.13 -7.65 0.63
C THR A 76 -12.31 -9.16 0.47
N LEU A 77 -11.25 -9.96 0.65
CA LEU A 77 -11.34 -11.42 0.66
C LEU A 77 -12.21 -11.92 1.83
N ILE A 78 -11.98 -11.43 3.04
CA ILE A 78 -12.81 -11.76 4.20
C ILE A 78 -14.27 -11.38 3.97
N ARG A 79 -14.52 -10.17 3.47
CA ARG A 79 -15.87 -9.69 3.18
C ARG A 79 -16.60 -10.53 2.15
N GLU A 80 -15.95 -10.85 1.04
CA GLU A 80 -16.49 -11.70 -0.01
C GLU A 80 -16.82 -13.09 0.54
N ALA A 81 -15.87 -13.74 1.20
CA ALA A 81 -16.05 -15.10 1.74
C ALA A 81 -17.12 -15.17 2.85
N THR A 82 -17.38 -14.08 3.56
CA THR A 82 -18.34 -14.03 4.66
C THR A 82 -19.63 -13.29 4.32
N ASN A 83 -19.85 -12.89 3.06
CA ASN A 83 -20.98 -12.05 2.64
C ASN A 83 -21.08 -10.76 3.50
N ASN A 84 -19.97 -10.06 3.67
CA ASN A 84 -19.80 -8.85 4.48
C ASN A 84 -20.13 -8.99 5.99
N ARG A 85 -20.23 -10.21 6.52
CA ARG A 85 -20.48 -10.42 7.96
C ARG A 85 -19.24 -10.22 8.81
N LYS A 86 -18.04 -10.36 8.24
CA LYS A 86 -16.74 -10.13 8.89
C LYS A 86 -15.84 -9.28 8.00
N SER A 87 -14.82 -8.68 8.61
CA SER A 87 -13.89 -7.76 7.97
C SER A 87 -12.56 -7.70 8.75
N LEU A 88 -11.62 -6.90 8.29
CA LEU A 88 -10.42 -6.57 9.08
C LEU A 88 -10.74 -5.82 10.39
N ASP A 89 -11.93 -5.25 10.56
CA ASP A 89 -12.32 -4.69 11.86
C ASP A 89 -12.42 -5.79 12.94
N ASP A 90 -12.83 -7.00 12.56
CA ASP A 90 -12.89 -8.14 13.48
C ASP A 90 -11.48 -8.62 13.85
N PHE A 91 -10.58 -8.68 12.87
CA PHE A 91 -9.16 -8.92 13.11
C PHE A 91 -8.57 -7.85 14.05
N ALA A 92 -8.80 -6.58 13.75
CA ALA A 92 -8.23 -5.48 14.53
C ALA A 92 -8.72 -5.51 16.00
N ARG A 93 -9.99 -5.82 16.22
CA ARG A 93 -10.52 -5.98 17.60
C ARG A 93 -9.87 -7.15 18.33
N ALA A 94 -9.69 -8.28 17.66
CA ALA A 94 -9.09 -9.46 18.27
C ALA A 94 -7.58 -9.29 18.51
N PHE A 95 -6.87 -8.61 17.61
CA PHE A 95 -5.42 -8.49 17.66
C PHE A 95 -4.94 -7.31 18.50
N TYR A 96 -5.60 -6.16 18.42
CA TYR A 96 -5.22 -4.94 19.14
C TYR A 96 -6.11 -4.63 20.35
N GLY A 97 -7.34 -5.11 20.35
CA GLY A 97 -8.33 -4.83 21.38
C GLY A 97 -8.28 -5.77 22.59
N VAL A 98 -7.10 -6.31 22.89
CA VAL A 98 -6.88 -7.22 24.03
C VAL A 98 -6.48 -6.44 25.26
N GLU A 99 -7.07 -6.77 26.43
CA GLU A 99 -6.72 -6.24 27.74
C GLU A 99 -6.67 -4.70 27.82
N ASP A 100 -7.83 -4.09 27.74
CA ASP A 100 -7.99 -2.64 27.88
C ASP A 100 -7.32 -2.11 29.15
N GLY A 101 -6.56 -1.01 29.03
CA GLY A 101 -5.85 -0.39 30.15
C GLY A 101 -4.45 -0.96 30.43
N VAL A 102 -3.98 -1.96 29.68
CA VAL A 102 -2.59 -2.47 29.76
C VAL A 102 -1.68 -1.62 28.89
N TRP A 103 -0.56 -1.14 29.48
CA TRP A 103 0.43 -0.27 28.81
C TRP A 103 1.73 -1.00 28.45
N GLU A 104 1.81 -2.29 28.74
CA GLU A 104 2.99 -3.09 28.47
C GLU A 104 3.13 -3.38 26.97
N ALA A 105 4.38 -3.36 26.47
CA ALA A 105 4.65 -3.73 25.09
C ALA A 105 4.35 -5.22 24.89
N ARG A 106 3.54 -5.53 23.89
CA ARG A 106 3.21 -6.91 23.49
C ARG A 106 3.86 -7.21 22.15
N PRO A 107 4.97 -7.93 22.14
CA PRO A 107 5.55 -8.40 20.88
C PRO A 107 4.64 -9.45 20.25
N TYR A 108 4.64 -9.51 18.94
CA TYR A 108 3.91 -10.52 18.16
C TYR A 108 4.79 -11.07 17.04
N THR A 109 4.47 -12.26 16.60
CA THR A 109 5.13 -12.95 15.50
C THR A 109 4.27 -12.90 14.23
N PHE A 110 4.83 -13.36 13.13
CA PHE A 110 4.05 -13.55 11.90
C PHE A 110 2.95 -14.59 12.09
N GLU A 111 3.24 -15.63 12.85
CA GLU A 111 2.31 -16.72 13.18
C GLU A 111 1.12 -16.22 13.98
N ASP A 112 1.31 -15.29 14.91
CA ASP A 112 0.21 -14.66 15.67
C ASP A 112 -0.74 -13.90 14.73
N VAL A 113 -0.22 -13.19 13.74
CA VAL A 113 -1.03 -12.51 12.72
C VAL A 113 -1.85 -13.51 11.92
N VAL A 114 -1.21 -14.59 11.48
CA VAL A 114 -1.88 -15.66 10.70
C VAL A 114 -2.96 -16.35 11.53
N GLU A 115 -2.71 -16.65 12.80
CA GLU A 115 -3.68 -17.26 13.71
C GLU A 115 -4.92 -16.39 13.87
N HIS A 116 -4.73 -15.10 14.16
CA HIS A 116 -5.85 -14.16 14.33
C HIS A 116 -6.66 -13.95 13.05
N LEU A 117 -5.99 -13.91 11.89
CA LEU A 117 -6.70 -13.87 10.61
C LEU A 117 -7.52 -15.14 10.37
N ASN A 118 -6.98 -16.32 10.69
CA ASN A 118 -7.70 -17.59 10.60
C ASN A 118 -8.90 -17.66 11.53
N ALA A 119 -8.82 -17.08 12.73
CA ALA A 119 -9.95 -16.98 13.64
C ALA A 119 -11.09 -16.10 13.09
N VAL A 120 -10.76 -15.10 12.30
CA VAL A 120 -11.76 -14.30 11.59
C VAL A 120 -12.37 -15.07 10.41
N HIS A 121 -11.54 -15.60 9.54
CA HIS A 121 -11.95 -16.42 8.41
C HIS A 121 -10.86 -17.44 8.06
N PRO A 122 -11.15 -18.75 8.07
CA PRO A 122 -10.18 -19.78 7.67
C PRO A 122 -9.72 -19.60 6.22
N HIS A 123 -8.40 -19.42 6.03
CA HIS A 123 -7.77 -19.25 4.73
C HIS A 123 -6.27 -19.54 4.86
N ASP A 124 -5.57 -19.84 3.79
CA ASP A 124 -4.11 -19.96 3.81
C ASP A 124 -3.46 -18.55 3.88
N TRP A 125 -3.61 -17.91 5.04
CA TRP A 125 -3.09 -16.57 5.28
C TRP A 125 -1.57 -16.50 5.25
N ALA A 126 -0.90 -17.57 5.59
CA ALA A 126 0.57 -17.63 5.53
C ALA A 126 1.05 -17.47 4.08
N THR A 127 0.56 -18.28 3.17
CA THR A 127 0.86 -18.16 1.74
C THR A 127 0.36 -16.84 1.17
N PHE A 128 -0.85 -16.41 1.54
CA PHE A 128 -1.42 -15.13 1.10
C PHE A 128 -0.49 -13.95 1.42
N LEU A 129 -0.02 -13.85 2.65
CA LEU A 129 0.86 -12.75 3.07
C LEU A 129 2.26 -12.89 2.47
N ARG A 130 2.87 -14.09 2.54
CA ARG A 130 4.22 -14.32 2.05
C ARG A 130 4.33 -14.09 0.53
N SER A 131 3.37 -14.54 -0.25
CA SER A 131 3.36 -14.31 -1.69
C SER A 131 3.36 -12.83 -2.09
N ARG A 132 2.93 -11.93 -1.20
CA ARG A 132 2.94 -10.47 -1.41
C ARG A 132 4.15 -9.79 -0.82
N LEU A 133 4.59 -10.21 0.35
CA LEU A 133 5.74 -9.65 1.06
C LEU A 133 7.06 -10.02 0.39
N ASP A 134 7.16 -11.24 -0.09
CA ASP A 134 8.40 -11.82 -0.63
C ASP A 134 8.45 -11.79 -2.17
N ALA A 135 7.38 -11.29 -2.82
CA ALA A 135 7.32 -11.23 -4.28
C ALA A 135 8.47 -10.39 -4.87
N VAL A 136 9.25 -11.02 -5.74
CA VAL A 136 10.37 -10.41 -6.46
C VAL A 136 10.51 -11.08 -7.85
N GLY A 137 10.98 -10.32 -8.81
CA GLY A 137 11.20 -10.81 -10.17
C GLY A 137 10.36 -10.04 -11.21
N PRO A 138 10.59 -10.31 -12.50
CA PRO A 138 9.94 -9.58 -13.59
C PRO A 138 8.42 -9.79 -13.64
N GLU A 139 7.94 -10.89 -13.08
CA GLU A 139 6.51 -11.23 -13.03
C GLU A 139 5.82 -10.75 -11.73
N ALA A 140 6.58 -10.21 -10.77
CA ALA A 140 5.98 -9.69 -9.53
C ALA A 140 5.10 -8.47 -9.84
N ARG A 141 3.89 -8.46 -9.27
CA ARG A 141 2.88 -7.41 -9.50
C ARG A 141 2.49 -6.74 -8.18
N ALA A 142 1.94 -5.53 -8.29
CA ALA A 142 1.34 -4.87 -7.14
C ALA A 142 0.09 -5.65 -6.67
N PRO A 143 -0.20 -5.68 -5.36
CA PRO A 143 -1.37 -6.38 -4.83
C PRO A 143 -2.65 -5.56 -5.07
N LEU A 144 -3.16 -5.56 -6.30
CA LEU A 144 -4.35 -4.80 -6.70
C LEU A 144 -5.67 -5.59 -6.58
N ASP A 145 -5.61 -6.88 -6.28
CA ASP A 145 -6.78 -7.78 -6.20
C ASP A 145 -7.87 -7.23 -5.26
N GLY A 146 -7.46 -6.58 -4.16
CA GLY A 146 -8.40 -5.95 -3.22
C GLY A 146 -9.17 -4.76 -3.81
N ILE A 147 -8.62 -4.07 -4.79
CA ILE A 147 -9.32 -3.00 -5.52
C ILE A 147 -10.39 -3.60 -6.43
N GLU A 148 -10.02 -4.63 -7.19
CA GLU A 148 -10.93 -5.31 -8.12
C GLU A 148 -12.07 -6.00 -7.37
N ARG A 149 -11.75 -6.73 -6.31
CA ARG A 149 -12.74 -7.38 -5.45
C ARG A 149 -13.65 -6.37 -4.74
N GLY A 150 -13.16 -5.16 -4.48
CA GLY A 150 -13.94 -4.03 -3.98
C GLY A 150 -14.87 -3.39 -5.02
N GLY A 151 -14.87 -3.87 -6.26
CA GLY A 151 -15.73 -3.37 -7.34
C GLY A 151 -15.12 -2.19 -8.11
N TYR A 152 -13.82 -1.92 -7.94
CA TYR A 152 -13.12 -0.85 -8.66
C TYR A 152 -12.05 -1.45 -9.58
N ARG A 153 -11.67 -0.69 -10.59
CA ARG A 153 -10.55 -1.02 -11.46
C ARG A 153 -9.65 0.20 -11.62
N LEU A 154 -8.34 0.00 -11.44
CA LEU A 154 -7.36 1.02 -11.75
C LEU A 154 -7.35 1.29 -13.26
N THR A 155 -7.53 2.55 -13.65
CA THR A 155 -7.43 2.99 -15.05
C THR A 155 -6.62 4.27 -15.14
N TYR A 156 -5.80 4.38 -16.19
CA TYR A 156 -5.03 5.58 -16.48
C TYR A 156 -5.82 6.44 -17.46
N VAL A 157 -5.86 7.74 -17.20
CA VAL A 157 -6.57 8.74 -18.00
C VAL A 157 -5.62 9.89 -18.33
N ASP A 158 -5.95 10.67 -19.36
CA ASP A 158 -5.14 11.79 -19.84
C ASP A 158 -5.50 13.13 -19.17
N SER A 159 -6.38 13.09 -18.19
CA SER A 159 -6.87 14.29 -17.49
C SER A 159 -6.71 14.13 -15.97
N LEU A 160 -6.39 15.25 -15.29
CA LEU A 160 -6.27 15.27 -13.84
C LEU A 160 -7.63 15.07 -13.17
N THR A 161 -7.63 14.26 -12.12
CA THR A 161 -8.78 14.09 -11.23
C THR A 161 -9.13 15.39 -10.49
N PRO A 162 -10.34 15.53 -9.94
CA PRO A 162 -10.69 16.70 -9.13
C PRO A 162 -9.78 16.90 -7.92
N VAL A 163 -9.25 15.82 -7.31
CA VAL A 163 -8.34 15.93 -6.18
C VAL A 163 -6.95 16.38 -6.64
N GLU A 164 -6.42 15.81 -7.70
CA GLU A 164 -5.16 16.25 -8.29
C GLU A 164 -5.20 17.72 -8.71
N LYS A 165 -6.31 18.19 -9.29
CA LYS A 165 -6.50 19.62 -9.61
C LYS A 165 -6.47 20.51 -8.37
N ARG A 166 -6.98 20.07 -7.24
CA ARG A 166 -6.92 20.84 -5.98
C ARG A 166 -5.51 20.89 -5.39
N VAL A 167 -4.74 19.85 -5.58
CA VAL A 167 -3.35 19.71 -5.06
C VAL A 167 -2.33 20.28 -6.06
N GLN A 168 -2.77 20.90 -7.12
CA GLN A 168 -2.03 21.27 -8.34
C GLN A 168 -0.76 22.13 -8.16
N GLY A 169 -0.41 22.57 -6.96
CA GLY A 169 0.88 23.22 -6.70
C GLY A 169 2.09 22.26 -6.69
N GLY A 170 1.85 20.94 -6.53
CA GLY A 170 2.92 19.94 -6.43
C GLY A 170 2.91 18.84 -7.51
N TRP A 171 1.77 18.61 -8.15
CA TRP A 171 1.58 17.50 -9.10
C TRP A 171 1.59 17.94 -10.58
N ALA A 172 1.47 19.23 -10.88
CA ALA A 172 1.47 19.77 -12.25
C ALA A 172 2.73 19.39 -13.06
N ASN A 173 3.77 18.95 -12.38
CA ASN A 173 5.07 18.59 -12.97
C ASN A 173 5.37 17.09 -12.84
N ASN A 174 4.38 16.25 -12.57
CA ASN A 174 4.57 14.80 -12.45
C ASN A 174 4.23 14.10 -13.77
N PHE A 175 5.25 13.68 -14.49
CA PHE A 175 5.15 12.90 -15.72
C PHE A 175 5.55 11.43 -15.53
N GLN A 176 5.48 10.91 -14.32
CA GLN A 176 5.91 9.55 -13.94
C GLN A 176 5.19 8.47 -14.75
N TYR A 177 3.90 8.67 -15.03
CA TYR A 177 3.07 7.67 -15.72
C TYR A 177 3.02 7.85 -17.25
N SER A 178 3.60 8.91 -17.77
CA SER A 178 3.63 9.19 -19.21
C SER A 178 5.05 9.20 -19.78
N LEU A 179 5.94 10.03 -19.22
CA LEU A 179 7.30 10.22 -19.69
C LEU A 179 8.38 9.63 -18.77
N GLY A 180 7.97 9.09 -17.61
CA GLY A 180 8.87 8.45 -16.66
C GLY A 180 9.75 9.39 -15.83
N PHE A 181 9.37 10.67 -15.66
CA PHE A 181 10.12 11.62 -14.84
C PHE A 181 9.20 12.63 -14.15
N THR A 182 9.77 13.39 -13.21
CA THR A 182 9.12 14.55 -12.60
C THR A 182 9.95 15.80 -12.84
N LEU A 183 9.30 16.97 -12.82
CA LEU A 183 9.99 18.26 -12.83
C LEU A 183 9.92 18.85 -11.40
N SER A 184 11.06 19.18 -10.84
CA SER A 184 11.16 19.96 -9.61
C SER A 184 11.05 21.47 -9.90
N SER A 185 11.05 22.29 -8.85
CA SER A 185 11.10 23.76 -8.99
C SER A 185 12.24 24.19 -9.93
N GLY A 186 11.95 25.11 -10.83
CA GLY A 186 12.89 25.56 -11.85
C GLY A 186 13.01 24.61 -13.07
N ASN A 187 12.01 23.78 -13.31
CA ASN A 187 11.94 22.84 -14.44
C ASN A 187 13.09 21.83 -14.51
N ARG A 188 13.68 21.49 -13.38
CA ARG A 188 14.73 20.49 -13.31
C ARG A 188 14.12 19.09 -13.36
N ILE A 189 14.56 18.26 -14.30
CA ILE A 189 14.16 16.85 -14.42
C ILE A 189 14.70 16.07 -13.19
N THR A 190 13.82 15.33 -12.54
CA THR A 190 14.14 14.46 -11.40
C THR A 190 13.37 13.16 -11.50
N GLY A 191 13.79 12.14 -10.73
CA GLY A 191 13.05 10.88 -10.65
C GLY A 191 12.93 10.14 -11.99
N VAL A 192 13.93 10.28 -12.88
CA VAL A 192 13.92 9.58 -14.18
C VAL A 192 13.88 8.08 -13.96
N ARG A 193 12.90 7.42 -14.58
CA ARG A 193 12.82 5.96 -14.65
C ARG A 193 13.72 5.46 -15.76
N TRP A 194 14.46 4.41 -15.46
CA TRP A 194 15.19 3.66 -16.47
C TRP A 194 14.22 2.66 -17.07
N GLY A 195 13.88 2.84 -18.31
CA GLY A 195 12.94 1.99 -19.05
C GLY A 195 13.64 0.93 -19.87
#